data_76adb77a60845e59f0dd75f2c02abaaf
#
_entry.id   76adb77a60845e59f0dd75f2c02abaaf
#
_cell.length_a   1.000
_cell.length_b   1.000
_cell.length_c   1.000
_cell.angle_alpha   90.00
_cell.angle_beta   90.00
_cell.angle_gamma   90.00
#
_symmetry.space_group_name_H-M   'P 1'
#
loop_
_entity.id
_entity.type
_entity.pdbx_description
1 polymer ?
#
loop_
_entity_poly.entity_id
_entity_poly.type
_entity_poly.pdbx_seq_one_letter_code
_entity_poly.pdbx_strand_id
1 'polypeptide(L)'
;MGRQIKDKNFIGVDVKGNRMYNGAKIALQEQLTNVGFLRIQIGNILTYFAPGEVDEIWIIFPDPFLRDGKAKNRLTHPKFLAMYQQFLKPGARINLKTDSPELFQFTIDTVQEQACKVHTLQHDIYAKGPVEWPLSIQTYYEGLHLADNRKINFISFSLPDKPIVIPPKKKKEDGQ
;
A
#
# COMPACT_ATOMS: atom_id res chain seq x y z
N MET A 1 6.72 6.85 -11.76
CA MET A 1 6.79 8.02 -10.86
C MET A 1 8.16 8.69 -10.91
N GLY A 2 9.27 8.10 -10.52
CA GLY A 2 10.60 8.72 -10.48
C GLY A 2 11.10 9.33 -11.79
N ARG A 3 10.61 8.87 -12.95
CA ARG A 3 10.89 9.53 -14.26
C ARG A 3 10.27 10.90 -14.38
N GLN A 4 9.08 11.10 -13.83
CA GLN A 4 8.26 12.30 -14.03
C GLN A 4 8.41 13.31 -12.90
N ILE A 5 8.62 12.83 -11.67
CA ILE A 5 8.80 13.67 -10.48
C ILE A 5 10.28 13.59 -10.08
N LYS A 6 11.03 14.65 -10.31
CA LYS A 6 12.48 14.69 -10.05
C LYS A 6 12.86 15.23 -8.66
N ASP A 7 11.95 15.95 -8.05
CA ASP A 7 12.10 16.60 -6.74
C ASP A 7 11.69 15.70 -5.55
N LYS A 8 11.30 14.44 -5.82
CA LYS A 8 10.96 13.44 -4.82
C LYS A 8 11.78 12.17 -4.98
N ASN A 9 12.09 11.53 -3.87
CA ASN A 9 12.70 10.21 -3.82
C ASN A 9 11.62 9.12 -3.77
N PHE A 10 11.87 8.02 -4.45
CA PHE A 10 10.97 6.86 -4.50
C PHE A 10 11.71 5.61 -4.03
N ILE A 11 11.19 4.95 -3.01
CA ILE A 11 11.75 3.71 -2.49
C ILE A 11 10.77 2.57 -2.74
N GLY A 12 11.15 1.63 -3.62
CA GLY A 12 10.40 0.39 -3.82
C GLY A 12 10.73 -0.61 -2.72
N VAL A 13 9.72 -1.09 -2.00
CA VAL A 13 9.87 -2.05 -0.91
C VAL A 13 9.18 -3.37 -1.26
N ASP A 14 9.90 -4.48 -1.26
CA ASP A 14 9.34 -5.83 -1.45
C ASP A 14 10.24 -6.86 -0.74
N VAL A 15 9.67 -8.01 -0.44
CA VAL A 15 10.41 -9.19 0.05
C VAL A 15 10.99 -10.00 -1.11
N LYS A 16 10.42 -9.90 -2.31
CA LYS A 16 10.81 -10.67 -3.50
C LYS A 16 11.82 -9.92 -4.36
N GLY A 17 13.09 -10.30 -4.28
CA GLY A 17 14.17 -9.65 -5.02
C GLY A 17 14.04 -9.67 -6.54
N ASN A 18 13.44 -10.73 -7.13
CA ASN A 18 13.25 -10.83 -8.58
C ASN A 18 12.30 -9.77 -9.14
N ARG A 19 11.28 -9.37 -8.38
CA ARG A 19 10.37 -8.28 -8.78
C ARG A 19 11.11 -6.93 -8.78
N MET A 20 11.98 -6.71 -7.79
CA MET A 20 12.75 -5.47 -7.63
C MET A 20 13.87 -5.37 -8.67
N TYR A 21 14.45 -6.50 -9.07
CA TYR A 21 15.58 -6.54 -10.01
C TYR A 21 15.28 -5.80 -11.32
N ASN A 22 14.12 -6.05 -11.93
CA ASN A 22 13.74 -5.40 -13.18
C ASN A 22 13.60 -3.86 -13.00
N GLY A 23 12.97 -3.44 -11.90
CA GLY A 23 12.86 -2.01 -11.58
C GLY A 23 14.22 -1.36 -11.34
N ALA A 24 15.10 -2.01 -10.59
CA ALA A 24 16.45 -1.53 -10.31
C ALA A 24 17.30 -1.45 -11.59
N LYS A 25 17.23 -2.47 -12.45
CA LYS A 25 17.91 -2.47 -13.75
C LYS A 25 17.48 -1.28 -14.61
N ILE A 26 16.17 -1.03 -14.71
CA ILE A 26 15.63 0.11 -15.46
C ILE A 26 16.10 1.44 -14.83
N ALA A 27 16.04 1.57 -13.51
CA ALA A 27 16.47 2.78 -12.83
C ALA A 27 17.95 3.09 -13.09
N LEU A 28 18.82 2.07 -13.09
CA LEU A 28 20.24 2.21 -13.42
C LEU A 28 20.46 2.58 -14.90
N GLN A 29 19.77 1.90 -15.82
CA GLN A 29 19.89 2.18 -17.26
C GLN A 29 19.44 3.60 -17.62
N GLU A 30 18.43 4.12 -16.93
CA GLU A 30 17.88 5.46 -17.14
C GLU A 30 18.50 6.51 -16.21
N GLN A 31 19.50 6.13 -15.41
CA GLN A 31 20.19 7.02 -14.48
C GLN A 31 19.23 7.77 -13.52
N LEU A 32 18.21 7.08 -13.02
CA LEU A 32 17.25 7.63 -12.08
C LEU A 32 17.87 7.70 -10.67
N THR A 33 18.46 8.83 -10.33
CA THR A 33 19.13 9.05 -9.03
C THR A 33 18.17 9.17 -7.86
N ASN A 34 16.89 9.38 -8.13
CA ASN A 34 15.83 9.54 -7.15
C ASN A 34 15.00 8.25 -6.93
N VAL A 35 15.49 7.09 -7.37
CA VAL A 35 14.80 5.80 -7.21
C VAL A 35 15.72 4.80 -6.53
N GLY A 36 15.27 4.25 -5.41
CA GLY A 36 15.96 3.21 -4.65
C GLY A 36 15.06 1.99 -4.41
N PHE A 37 15.68 0.89 -3.96
CA PHE A 37 14.98 -0.35 -3.67
C PHE A 37 15.46 -0.94 -2.36
N LEU A 38 14.52 -1.40 -1.53
CA LEU A 38 14.77 -1.95 -0.22
C LEU A 38 14.13 -3.34 -0.11
N ARG A 39 14.96 -4.39 -0.12
CA ARG A 39 14.49 -5.78 0.01
C ARG A 39 14.38 -6.17 1.47
N ILE A 40 13.17 -6.02 2.03
CA ILE A 40 12.89 -6.35 3.43
C ILE A 40 11.47 -6.92 3.59
N GLN A 41 11.24 -7.55 4.75
CA GLN A 41 9.88 -7.76 5.23
C GLN A 41 9.36 -6.46 5.82
N ILE A 42 8.13 -6.06 5.47
CA ILE A 42 7.51 -4.80 5.91
C ILE A 42 7.50 -4.64 7.44
N GLY A 43 7.50 -5.74 8.20
CA GLY A 43 7.58 -5.70 9.66
C GLY A 43 8.86 -5.05 10.21
N ASN A 44 9.91 -4.94 9.39
CA ASN A 44 11.20 -4.37 9.77
C ASN A 44 11.37 -2.93 9.25
N ILE A 45 10.31 -2.30 8.72
CA ILE A 45 10.40 -0.99 8.05
C ILE A 45 10.96 0.11 8.97
N LEU A 46 10.65 0.05 10.26
CA LEU A 46 11.08 1.04 11.25
C LEU A 46 12.60 1.07 11.49
N THR A 47 13.34 0.06 11.04
CA THR A 47 14.83 0.08 11.07
C THR A 47 15.43 0.93 9.96
N TYR A 48 14.62 1.35 8.98
CA TYR A 48 15.10 2.01 7.77
C TYR A 48 14.60 3.45 7.61
N PHE A 49 13.54 3.81 8.30
CA PHE A 49 12.96 5.16 8.22
C PHE A 49 12.84 5.79 9.59
N ALA A 50 13.26 7.04 9.69
CA ALA A 50 13.12 7.88 10.87
C ALA A 50 11.68 8.44 11.02
N PRO A 51 11.27 8.88 12.20
CA PRO A 51 9.99 9.54 12.39
C PRO A 51 9.81 10.75 11.47
N GLY A 52 8.65 10.80 10.79
CA GLY A 52 8.30 11.90 9.88
C GLY A 52 9.15 11.99 8.60
N GLU A 53 9.80 10.90 8.20
CA GLU A 53 10.66 10.88 7.01
C GLU A 53 9.89 10.64 5.71
N VAL A 54 8.74 9.96 5.76
CA VAL A 54 8.00 9.54 4.57
C VAL A 54 6.77 10.42 4.35
N ASP A 55 6.64 10.94 3.12
CA ASP A 55 5.54 11.82 2.71
C ASP A 55 4.32 11.05 2.23
N GLU A 56 4.50 9.83 1.70
CA GLU A 56 3.41 9.09 1.05
C GLU A 56 3.74 7.59 0.91
N ILE A 57 2.73 6.74 1.09
CA ILE A 57 2.83 5.30 0.86
C ILE A 57 1.90 4.88 -0.27
N TRP A 58 2.42 4.07 -1.21
CA TRP A 58 1.66 3.39 -2.23
C TRP A 58 1.71 1.88 -2.01
N ILE A 59 0.57 1.28 -1.73
CA ILE A 59 0.37 -0.17 -1.56
C ILE A 59 -0.29 -0.67 -2.85
N ILE A 60 0.51 -1.34 -3.70
CA ILE A 60 0.10 -1.69 -5.06
C ILE A 60 -0.02 -3.20 -5.19
N PHE A 61 -1.23 -3.71 -5.40
CA PHE A 61 -1.56 -5.13 -5.54
C PHE A 61 -0.89 -6.03 -4.50
N PRO A 62 -1.07 -5.73 -3.19
CA PRO A 62 -0.53 -6.58 -2.13
C PRO A 62 -1.29 -7.91 -2.07
N ASP A 63 -0.69 -8.91 -1.41
CA ASP A 63 -1.38 -10.16 -1.11
C ASP A 63 -2.64 -9.89 -0.27
N PRO A 64 -3.84 -10.33 -0.70
CA PRO A 64 -5.10 -10.01 -0.04
C PRO A 64 -5.35 -10.82 1.24
N PHE A 65 -4.61 -11.92 1.45
CA PHE A 65 -4.77 -12.80 2.62
C PHE A 65 -6.23 -13.11 2.94
N LEU A 66 -6.93 -13.79 2.00
CA LEU A 66 -8.38 -14.02 2.03
C LEU A 66 -8.86 -14.79 3.27
N ARG A 67 -8.03 -15.68 3.84
CA ARG A 67 -8.39 -16.43 5.06
C ARG A 67 -8.41 -15.50 6.27
N ASP A 68 -9.47 -15.54 7.10
CA ASP A 68 -9.65 -14.68 8.28
C ASP A 68 -8.47 -14.76 9.25
N GLY A 69 -7.96 -15.96 9.53
CA GLY A 69 -6.79 -16.14 10.39
C GLY A 69 -5.50 -15.48 9.86
N LYS A 70 -5.48 -15.03 8.60
CA LYS A 70 -4.37 -14.32 7.95
C LYS A 70 -4.62 -12.82 7.76
N ALA A 71 -5.81 -12.31 8.10
CA ALA A 71 -6.16 -10.89 7.95
C ALA A 71 -5.14 -9.95 8.61
N LYS A 72 -4.52 -10.35 9.71
CA LYS A 72 -3.42 -9.62 10.37
C LYS A 72 -2.18 -9.39 9.49
N ASN A 73 -2.07 -10.05 8.33
CA ASN A 73 -0.96 -9.89 7.40
C ASN A 73 -1.29 -8.90 6.26
N ARG A 74 -2.54 -8.46 6.15
CA ARG A 74 -2.96 -7.41 5.19
C ARG A 74 -2.23 -6.12 5.51
N LEU A 75 -1.66 -5.47 4.51
CA LEU A 75 -0.86 -4.25 4.71
C LEU A 75 -1.67 -3.04 5.20
N THR A 76 -2.98 -3.12 5.16
CA THR A 76 -3.89 -2.12 5.74
C THR A 76 -4.48 -2.53 7.10
N HIS A 77 -4.01 -3.63 7.70
CA HIS A 77 -4.41 -4.01 9.05
C HIS A 77 -3.94 -2.98 10.09
N PRO A 78 -4.69 -2.71 11.17
CA PRO A 78 -4.33 -1.71 12.19
C PRO A 78 -2.90 -1.80 12.71
N LYS A 79 -2.34 -3.02 12.86
CA LYS A 79 -0.93 -3.17 13.28
C LYS A 79 0.08 -2.52 12.33
N PHE A 80 -0.20 -2.54 11.00
CA PHE A 80 0.66 -1.89 10.01
C PHE A 80 0.38 -0.39 9.96
N LEU A 81 -0.89 0.02 10.10
CA LEU A 81 -1.23 1.44 10.18
C LEU A 81 -0.55 2.10 11.38
N ALA A 82 -0.53 1.44 12.56
CA ALA A 82 0.20 1.90 13.74
C ALA A 82 1.72 1.98 13.51
N MET A 83 2.26 1.08 12.69
CA MET A 83 3.67 1.11 12.29
C MET A 83 3.93 2.27 11.34
N TYR A 84 3.09 2.47 10.32
CA TYR A 84 3.22 3.57 9.37
C TYR A 84 3.13 4.94 10.06
N GLN A 85 2.28 5.07 11.08
CA GLN A 85 2.13 6.29 11.87
C GLN A 85 3.45 6.76 12.50
N GLN A 86 4.40 5.85 12.74
CA GLN A 86 5.67 6.18 13.38
C GLN A 86 6.68 6.87 12.46
N PHE A 87 6.60 6.66 11.14
CA PHE A 87 7.56 7.23 10.18
C PHE A 87 6.92 8.12 9.11
N LEU A 88 5.60 8.10 8.98
CA LEU A 88 4.89 9.03 8.11
C LEU A 88 4.87 10.44 8.71
N LYS A 89 4.94 11.45 7.85
CA LYS A 89 4.62 12.83 8.22
C LYS A 89 3.15 12.95 8.63
N PRO A 90 2.80 13.85 9.55
CA PRO A 90 1.41 14.16 9.86
C PRO A 90 0.61 14.48 8.57
N GLY A 91 -0.57 13.87 8.41
CA GLY A 91 -1.40 14.08 7.24
C GLY A 91 -0.92 13.42 5.95
N ALA A 92 0.19 12.69 5.97
CA ALA A 92 0.69 11.92 4.84
C ALA A 92 -0.35 10.94 4.31
N ARG A 93 -0.35 10.68 3.00
CA ARG A 93 -1.32 9.81 2.35
C ARG A 93 -0.85 8.37 2.26
N ILE A 94 -1.78 7.46 2.49
CA ILE A 94 -1.65 6.04 2.19
C ILE A 94 -2.62 5.72 1.06
N ASN A 95 -2.09 5.17 -0.03
CA ASN A 95 -2.82 4.85 -1.24
C ASN A 95 -2.82 3.33 -1.43
N LEU A 96 -4.00 2.72 -1.51
CA LEU A 96 -4.16 1.31 -1.85
C LEU A 96 -4.78 1.19 -3.23
N LYS A 97 -4.14 0.41 -4.12
CA LYS A 97 -4.66 -0.01 -5.42
C LYS A 97 -4.71 -1.54 -5.45
N THR A 98 -5.88 -2.12 -5.67
CA THR A 98 -6.08 -3.58 -5.58
C THR A 98 -7.23 -4.07 -6.45
N ASP A 99 -7.09 -5.30 -6.96
CA ASP A 99 -8.13 -6.06 -7.66
C ASP A 99 -8.97 -6.94 -6.72
N SER A 100 -8.57 -7.07 -5.42
CA SER A 100 -9.31 -7.85 -4.43
C SER A 100 -10.41 -7.03 -3.79
N PRO A 101 -11.70 -7.36 -4.03
CA PRO A 101 -12.82 -6.70 -3.37
C PRO A 101 -12.81 -6.93 -1.85
N GLU A 102 -12.34 -8.09 -1.37
CA GLU A 102 -12.28 -8.43 0.05
C GLU A 102 -11.24 -7.57 0.78
N LEU A 103 -10.04 -7.40 0.18
CA LEU A 103 -9.03 -6.53 0.75
C LEU A 103 -9.48 -5.07 0.72
N PHE A 104 -10.16 -4.67 -0.35
CA PHE A 104 -10.67 -3.31 -0.48
C PHE A 104 -11.72 -3.00 0.58
N GLN A 105 -12.72 -3.89 0.77
CA GLN A 105 -13.72 -3.73 1.81
C GLN A 105 -13.09 -3.73 3.21
N PHE A 106 -12.21 -4.69 3.49
CA PHE A 106 -11.45 -4.70 4.76
C PHE A 106 -10.74 -3.38 5.03
N THR A 107 -10.17 -2.77 4.00
CA THR A 107 -9.47 -1.48 4.14
C THR A 107 -10.44 -0.35 4.45
N ILE A 108 -11.60 -0.32 3.79
CA ILE A 108 -12.67 0.66 4.07
C ILE A 108 -13.10 0.56 5.53
N ASP A 109 -13.41 -0.66 6.00
CA ASP A 109 -13.84 -0.90 7.38
C ASP A 109 -12.76 -0.47 8.38
N THR A 110 -11.50 -0.85 8.14
CA THR A 110 -10.36 -0.46 8.99
C THR A 110 -10.17 1.05 9.03
N VAL A 111 -10.24 1.73 7.90
CA VAL A 111 -10.10 3.19 7.79
C VAL A 111 -11.22 3.90 8.58
N GLN A 112 -12.44 3.40 8.50
CA GLN A 112 -13.59 3.93 9.22
C GLN A 112 -13.46 3.69 10.74
N GLU A 113 -13.15 2.47 11.16
CA GLU A 113 -12.95 2.09 12.57
C GLU A 113 -11.84 2.90 13.26
N GLN A 114 -10.76 3.16 12.52
CA GLN A 114 -9.63 3.94 13.02
C GLN A 114 -9.82 5.46 12.90
N ALA A 115 -10.99 5.91 12.41
CA ALA A 115 -11.28 7.32 12.16
C ALA A 115 -10.23 8.02 11.27
N CYS A 116 -9.71 7.32 10.28
CA CYS A 116 -8.83 7.89 9.27
C CYS A 116 -9.61 8.84 8.34
N LYS A 117 -8.92 9.84 7.80
CA LYS A 117 -9.52 10.76 6.83
C LYS A 117 -9.43 10.18 5.42
N VAL A 118 -10.56 9.84 4.82
CA VAL A 118 -10.63 9.41 3.42
C VAL A 118 -10.55 10.63 2.50
N HIS A 119 -9.65 10.59 1.51
CA HIS A 119 -9.49 11.61 0.47
C HIS A 119 -10.15 11.19 -0.84
N THR A 120 -10.00 9.91 -1.20
CA THR A 120 -10.56 9.36 -2.44
C THR A 120 -10.97 7.92 -2.20
N LEU A 121 -12.14 7.54 -2.71
CA LEU A 121 -12.66 6.19 -2.72
C LEU A 121 -13.25 5.91 -4.10
N GLN A 122 -12.71 4.93 -4.83
CA GLN A 122 -13.17 4.55 -6.16
C GLN A 122 -13.29 3.04 -6.28
N HIS A 123 -14.52 2.58 -6.54
CA HIS A 123 -14.79 1.23 -7.01
C HIS A 123 -14.58 1.22 -8.52
N ASP A 124 -13.64 0.42 -9.00
CA ASP A 124 -13.26 0.33 -10.41
C ASP A 124 -12.83 1.68 -11.03
N ILE A 125 -11.54 1.96 -10.92
CA ILE A 125 -10.96 3.22 -11.44
C ILE A 125 -11.11 3.38 -12.95
N TYR A 126 -11.40 2.30 -13.69
CA TYR A 126 -11.59 2.30 -15.14
C TYR A 126 -13.04 2.43 -15.60
N ALA A 127 -14.01 2.40 -14.67
CA ALA A 127 -15.44 2.43 -15.00
C ALA A 127 -15.91 3.70 -15.73
N LYS A 128 -15.19 4.83 -15.55
CA LYS A 128 -15.58 6.15 -16.11
C LYS A 128 -14.68 6.63 -17.25
N GLY A 129 -13.87 5.73 -17.85
CA GLY A 129 -12.96 6.08 -18.93
C GLY A 129 -11.50 6.20 -18.52
N PRO A 130 -10.71 7.03 -19.22
CA PRO A 130 -9.28 7.14 -18.96
C PRO A 130 -8.96 7.56 -17.52
N VAL A 131 -7.98 6.88 -16.94
CA VAL A 131 -7.53 7.13 -15.56
C VAL A 131 -6.43 8.18 -15.57
N GLU A 132 -6.55 9.17 -14.71
CA GLU A 132 -5.55 10.23 -14.58
C GLU A 132 -4.27 9.74 -13.89
N TRP A 133 -3.17 10.42 -14.17
CA TRP A 133 -1.90 10.19 -13.50
C TRP A 133 -2.02 10.57 -12.00
N PRO A 134 -1.44 9.85 -11.05
CA PRO A 134 -0.55 8.69 -11.21
C PRO A 134 -1.26 7.33 -11.28
N LEU A 135 -2.58 7.26 -11.15
CA LEU A 135 -3.33 6.00 -11.15
C LEU A 135 -3.25 5.28 -12.51
N SER A 136 -3.00 6.03 -13.61
CA SER A 136 -2.81 5.47 -14.96
C SER A 136 -1.50 4.69 -15.13
N ILE A 137 -0.59 4.73 -14.14
CA ILE A 137 0.60 3.88 -14.17
C ILE A 137 0.17 2.44 -13.91
N GLN A 138 0.17 1.63 -14.96
CA GLN A 138 -0.18 0.21 -14.88
C GLN A 138 1.03 -0.63 -14.51
N THR A 139 0.82 -1.60 -13.61
CA THR A 139 1.77 -2.67 -13.39
C THR A 139 1.52 -3.82 -14.38
N TYR A 140 2.51 -4.69 -14.56
CA TYR A 140 2.34 -5.91 -15.38
C TYR A 140 1.12 -6.74 -14.90
N TYR A 141 0.97 -6.92 -13.60
CA TYR A 141 -0.15 -7.66 -13.03
C TYR A 141 -1.50 -6.97 -13.26
N GLU A 142 -1.54 -5.66 -13.22
CA GLU A 142 -2.76 -4.90 -13.50
C GLU A 142 -3.23 -5.13 -14.95
N GLY A 143 -2.31 -5.17 -15.90
CA GLY A 143 -2.66 -5.52 -17.29
C GLY A 143 -3.28 -6.92 -17.40
N LEU A 144 -2.79 -7.90 -16.65
CA LEU A 144 -3.38 -9.24 -16.58
C LEU A 144 -4.77 -9.22 -15.92
N HIS A 145 -4.94 -8.50 -14.83
CA HIS A 145 -6.24 -8.39 -14.13
C HIS A 145 -7.31 -7.73 -14.99
N LEU A 146 -6.93 -6.71 -15.76
CA LEU A 146 -7.84 -6.06 -16.73
C LEU A 146 -8.22 -7.00 -17.86
N ALA A 147 -7.28 -7.82 -18.36
CA ALA A 147 -7.57 -8.85 -19.36
C ALA A 147 -8.57 -9.91 -18.83
N ASP A 148 -8.54 -10.18 -17.51
CA ASP A 148 -9.51 -11.04 -16.81
C ASP A 148 -10.82 -10.32 -16.45
N ASN A 149 -11.05 -9.09 -16.92
CA ASN A 149 -12.22 -8.25 -16.57
C ASN A 149 -12.36 -7.96 -15.07
N ARG A 150 -11.26 -7.96 -14.31
CA ARG A 150 -11.29 -7.61 -12.89
C ARG A 150 -11.38 -6.10 -12.71
N LYS A 151 -12.14 -5.68 -11.73
CA LYS A 151 -12.23 -4.28 -11.32
C LYS A 151 -11.03 -3.90 -10.49
N ILE A 152 -10.48 -2.72 -10.74
CA ILE A 152 -9.36 -2.18 -9.98
C ILE A 152 -9.89 -1.10 -9.04
N ASN A 153 -9.81 -1.36 -7.74
CA ASN A 153 -10.29 -0.47 -6.70
C ASN A 153 -9.16 0.40 -6.15
N PHE A 154 -9.51 1.60 -5.71
CA PHE A 154 -8.55 2.56 -5.16
C PHE A 154 -9.13 3.29 -3.96
N ILE A 155 -8.32 3.41 -2.90
CA ILE A 155 -8.60 4.27 -1.75
C ILE A 155 -7.35 5.04 -1.35
N SER A 156 -7.51 6.33 -1.11
CA SER A 156 -6.50 7.22 -0.55
C SER A 156 -7.00 7.79 0.78
N PHE A 157 -6.19 7.66 1.83
CA PHE A 157 -6.54 8.12 3.17
C PHE A 157 -5.31 8.61 3.94
N SER A 158 -5.52 9.38 5.01
CA SER A 158 -4.50 9.74 5.98
C SER A 158 -4.87 9.18 7.36
N LEU A 159 -3.82 8.88 8.14
CA LEU A 159 -3.97 8.42 9.52
C LEU A 159 -4.44 9.56 10.43
N PRO A 160 -5.16 9.26 11.52
CA PRO A 160 -5.52 10.26 12.52
C PRO A 160 -4.28 10.66 13.35
N ASP A 161 -4.36 11.81 14.01
CA ASP A 161 -3.31 12.25 14.94
C ASP A 161 -3.26 11.40 16.22
N LYS A 162 -4.40 10.81 16.59
CA LYS A 162 -4.47 9.86 17.72
C LYS A 162 -3.85 8.51 17.35
N PRO A 163 -3.28 7.78 18.33
CA PRO A 163 -2.73 6.45 18.08
C PRO A 163 -3.75 5.48 17.48
N ILE A 164 -3.31 4.69 16.50
CA ILE A 164 -4.09 3.59 15.92
C ILE A 164 -4.32 2.50 16.96
N VAL A 165 -5.56 2.06 17.11
CA VAL A 165 -5.94 1.01 18.05
C VAL A 165 -5.76 -0.36 17.39
N ILE A 166 -4.84 -1.16 17.96
CA ILE A 166 -4.60 -2.53 17.48
C ILE A 166 -5.56 -3.45 18.22
N PRO A 167 -6.48 -4.18 17.53
CA PRO A 167 -7.41 -5.09 18.17
C PRO A 167 -6.64 -6.20 18.91
N PRO A 168 -7.11 -6.63 20.09
CA PRO A 168 -6.49 -7.72 20.83
C PRO A 168 -6.49 -9.01 19.99
N LYS A 169 -5.47 -9.85 20.20
CA LYS A 169 -5.46 -11.18 19.57
C LYS A 169 -6.70 -11.95 20.06
N LYS A 170 -7.55 -12.41 19.13
CA LYS A 170 -8.61 -13.38 19.51
C LYS A 170 -7.92 -14.56 20.20
N LYS A 171 -8.25 -14.80 21.46
CA LYS A 171 -7.85 -16.04 22.15
C LYS A 171 -8.41 -17.19 21.30
N LYS A 172 -7.58 -18.19 21.01
CA LYS A 172 -8.11 -19.48 20.55
C LYS A 172 -9.04 -19.94 21.70
N GLU A 173 -10.30 -20.09 21.43
CA GLU A 173 -11.14 -20.90 22.26
C GLU A 173 -10.54 -22.31 22.14
N ASP A 174 -9.87 -22.76 23.22
CA ASP A 174 -9.43 -24.14 23.34
C ASP A 174 -10.70 -24.96 23.31
N GLY A 175 -10.98 -25.58 22.16
CA GLY A 175 -12.09 -26.47 21.98
C GLY A 175 -11.90 -27.66 22.94
N GLN A 176 -12.86 -27.79 23.83
CA GLN A 176 -13.10 -29.03 24.56
C GLN A 176 -13.49 -30.16 23.62
#